data_9c580ca5a7f3e77b05e175a3c39ebb77
#
_entry.id   9c580ca5a7f3e77b05e175a3c39ebb77
#
_cell.length_a   1.000
_cell.length_b   1.000
_cell.length_c   1.000
_cell.angle_alpha   90.00
_cell.angle_beta   90.00
_cell.angle_gamma   90.00
#
_symmetry.space_group_name_H-M   'P 1'
#
loop_
_entity.id
_entity.type
_entity.pdbx_description
1 polymer ?
#
loop_
_entity_poly.entity_id
_entity_poly.type
_entity_poly.pdbx_seq_one_letter_code
_entity_poly.pdbx_strand_id
1 'polypeptide(L)'
;MSNAANYLAHRIGDAGQAAIRTNPEAKAIFDVATREMENLIPFDMTAFVDQYAGFADMRDWADSIMLRKPDFTIGGDYMQRWFIIPRNDRMNLYLHRTLRSDDDVMHDHPWDNTSFVIDGGYLEHTPEGTFERQPGQVIHRKATDVHRLELIHGLPSISLFMTGPKVREWGFHCPKGWVHWKDFTGGYHDGRSEKGAGCGEYA
;
A
#
# COMPACT_ATOMS: atom_id res chain seq x y z
N MET A 1 -3.19 20.41 -9.51
CA MET A 1 -4.08 20.02 -8.40
C MET A 1 -3.27 19.11 -7.48
N SER A 2 -3.47 19.21 -6.15
CA SER A 2 -2.84 18.29 -5.19
C SER A 2 -3.38 16.86 -5.38
N ASN A 3 -2.67 15.85 -4.82
CA ASN A 3 -3.14 14.46 -4.87
C ASN A 3 -4.51 14.30 -4.22
N ALA A 4 -4.77 15.04 -3.13
CA ALA A 4 -6.08 15.07 -2.46
C ALA A 4 -7.18 15.61 -3.37
N ALA A 5 -6.92 16.72 -4.06
CA ALA A 5 -7.87 17.31 -5.01
C ALA A 5 -8.19 16.36 -6.17
N ASN A 6 -7.20 15.71 -6.73
CA ASN A 6 -7.40 14.72 -7.80
C ASN A 6 -8.24 13.53 -7.35
N TYR A 7 -8.00 13.04 -6.14
CA TYR A 7 -8.76 11.93 -5.56
C TYR A 7 -10.22 12.33 -5.34
N LEU A 8 -10.47 13.47 -4.67
CA LEU A 8 -11.81 13.96 -4.45
C LEU A 8 -12.56 14.19 -5.76
N ALA A 9 -11.89 14.79 -6.75
CA ALA A 9 -12.47 14.98 -8.08
C ALA A 9 -12.89 13.66 -8.74
N HIS A 10 -12.06 12.62 -8.60
CA HIS A 10 -12.41 11.28 -9.10
C HIS A 10 -13.62 10.68 -8.36
N ARG A 11 -13.72 10.89 -7.06
CA ARG A 11 -14.81 10.33 -6.22
C ARG A 11 -16.16 11.00 -6.47
N ILE A 12 -16.18 12.29 -6.72
CA ILE A 12 -17.43 13.02 -7.00
C ILE A 12 -17.92 12.83 -8.43
N GLY A 13 -17.12 12.26 -9.32
CA GLY A 13 -17.45 12.03 -10.73
C GLY A 13 -17.66 13.30 -11.55
N ASP A 14 -18.07 13.15 -12.81
CA ASP A 14 -18.18 14.25 -13.76
C ASP A 14 -19.18 15.33 -13.35
N ALA A 15 -20.32 14.94 -12.78
CA ALA A 15 -21.34 15.88 -12.31
C ALA A 15 -20.83 16.76 -11.17
N GLY A 16 -20.14 16.17 -10.19
CA GLY A 16 -19.51 16.91 -9.10
C GLY A 16 -18.41 17.82 -9.58
N GLN A 17 -17.57 17.36 -10.50
CA GLN A 17 -16.54 18.20 -11.12
C GLN A 17 -17.12 19.37 -11.91
N ALA A 18 -18.24 19.17 -12.61
CA ALA A 18 -18.97 20.26 -13.28
C ALA A 18 -19.50 21.29 -12.27
N ALA A 19 -20.07 20.82 -11.15
CA ALA A 19 -20.54 21.69 -10.07
C ALA A 19 -19.41 22.55 -9.49
N ILE A 20 -18.25 21.96 -9.21
CA ILE A 20 -17.07 22.71 -8.71
C ILE A 20 -16.65 23.82 -9.68
N ARG A 21 -16.74 23.59 -10.99
CA ARG A 21 -16.36 24.59 -12.00
C ARG A 21 -17.35 25.75 -12.11
N THR A 22 -18.63 25.52 -11.81
CA THR A 22 -19.72 26.47 -12.08
C THR A 22 -20.36 27.06 -10.82
N ASN A 23 -20.17 26.44 -9.65
CA ASN A 23 -20.77 26.88 -8.40
C ASN A 23 -19.68 27.22 -7.36
N PRO A 24 -19.55 28.51 -6.94
CA PRO A 24 -18.54 28.92 -5.96
C PRO A 24 -18.67 28.22 -4.58
N GLU A 25 -19.91 27.89 -4.17
CA GLU A 25 -20.14 27.21 -2.90
C GLU A 25 -19.65 25.76 -2.96
N ALA A 26 -19.97 25.04 -4.05
CA ALA A 26 -19.44 23.70 -4.28
C ALA A 26 -17.91 23.69 -4.33
N LYS A 27 -17.31 24.72 -4.94
CA LYS A 27 -15.85 24.89 -4.96
C LYS A 27 -15.30 25.12 -3.56
N ALA A 28 -15.92 25.97 -2.74
CA ALA A 28 -15.48 26.24 -1.38
C ALA A 28 -15.52 24.96 -0.50
N ILE A 29 -16.59 24.15 -0.61
CA ILE A 29 -16.71 22.87 0.09
C ILE A 29 -15.59 21.91 -0.35
N PHE A 30 -15.32 21.83 -1.65
CA PHE A 30 -14.27 20.99 -2.20
C PHE A 30 -12.88 21.43 -1.72
N ASP A 31 -12.60 22.75 -1.69
CA ASP A 31 -11.33 23.30 -1.22
C ASP A 31 -11.11 23.04 0.29
N VAL A 32 -12.19 23.13 1.09
CA VAL A 32 -12.14 22.76 2.53
C VAL A 32 -11.87 21.27 2.68
N ALA A 33 -12.62 20.40 2.01
CA ALA A 33 -12.43 18.97 2.06
C ALA A 33 -11.01 18.56 1.63
N THR A 34 -10.48 19.18 0.57
CA THR A 34 -9.10 18.96 0.12
C THR A 34 -8.09 19.32 1.20
N ARG A 35 -8.25 20.47 1.84
CA ARG A 35 -7.38 20.95 2.92
C ARG A 35 -7.41 20.04 4.14
N GLU A 36 -8.60 19.65 4.57
CA GLU A 36 -8.77 18.72 5.69
C GLU A 36 -8.07 17.38 5.40
N MET A 37 -8.19 16.87 4.18
CA MET A 37 -7.49 15.64 3.79
C MET A 37 -5.97 15.80 3.72
N GLU A 38 -5.46 16.98 3.33
CA GLU A 38 -4.03 17.29 3.34
C GLU A 38 -3.47 17.48 4.76
N ASN A 39 -4.33 17.85 5.70
CA ASN A 39 -4.00 18.04 7.12
C ASN A 39 -4.35 16.85 8.02
N LEU A 40 -4.69 15.69 7.43
CA LEU A 40 -4.98 14.49 8.21
C LEU A 40 -3.91 14.26 9.28
N ILE A 41 -4.38 14.17 10.53
CA ILE A 41 -3.60 13.80 11.71
C ILE A 41 -2.97 12.42 11.46
N PRO A 42 -1.79 12.13 11.99
CA PRO A 42 -1.21 10.81 11.89
C PRO A 42 -2.24 9.73 12.24
N PHE A 43 -2.52 8.87 11.28
CA PHE A 43 -3.50 7.81 11.44
C PHE A 43 -2.95 6.76 12.41
N ASP A 44 -3.67 6.54 13.51
CA ASP A 44 -3.34 5.47 14.45
C ASP A 44 -4.02 4.17 13.99
N MET A 45 -3.24 3.27 13.40
CA MET A 45 -3.71 1.97 12.91
C MET A 45 -4.32 1.15 14.05
N THR A 46 -3.72 1.16 15.24
CA THR A 46 -4.20 0.38 16.37
C THR A 46 -5.54 0.89 16.83
N ALA A 47 -5.67 2.21 17.04
CA ALA A 47 -6.94 2.83 17.40
C ALA A 47 -8.03 2.63 16.33
N PHE A 48 -7.66 2.66 15.04
CA PHE A 48 -8.59 2.38 13.95
C PHE A 48 -9.10 0.94 14.00
N VAL A 49 -8.21 -0.03 14.18
CA VAL A 49 -8.58 -1.46 14.28
C VAL A 49 -9.44 -1.71 15.52
N ASP A 50 -9.10 -1.12 16.65
CA ASP A 50 -9.86 -1.25 17.90
C ASP A 50 -11.27 -0.66 17.80
N GLN A 51 -11.44 0.40 17.00
CA GLN A 51 -12.75 1.03 16.74
C GLN A 51 -13.68 0.12 15.94
N TYR A 52 -13.12 -0.69 15.03
CA TYR A 52 -13.87 -1.70 14.28
C TYR A 52 -13.86 -3.01 15.08
N ALA A 53 -14.66 -3.09 16.11
CA ALA A 53 -14.82 -4.08 17.19
C ALA A 53 -14.65 -5.58 16.85
N GLY A 54 -13.87 -5.95 15.84
CA GLY A 54 -13.57 -7.34 15.52
C GLY A 54 -13.08 -7.55 14.10
N PHE A 55 -12.33 -8.62 14.00
CA PHE A 55 -11.73 -9.09 12.77
C PHE A 55 -12.75 -9.38 11.63
N ALA A 56 -13.96 -9.88 11.96
CA ALA A 56 -15.01 -10.13 11.00
C ALA A 56 -15.45 -8.83 10.29
N ASP A 57 -15.62 -7.75 11.04
CA ASP A 57 -16.02 -6.44 10.48
C ASP A 57 -14.96 -5.86 9.53
N MET A 58 -13.68 -6.06 9.84
CA MET A 58 -12.58 -5.63 8.97
C MET A 58 -12.53 -6.44 7.66
N ARG A 59 -12.90 -7.72 7.70
CA ARG A 59 -12.96 -8.55 6.49
C ARG A 59 -14.10 -8.11 5.59
N ASP A 60 -15.29 -7.92 6.14
CA ASP A 60 -16.48 -7.44 5.39
C ASP A 60 -16.22 -6.06 4.79
N TRP A 61 -15.57 -5.17 5.56
CA TRP A 61 -15.15 -3.88 5.07
C TRP A 61 -14.17 -4.01 3.89
N ALA A 62 -13.14 -4.85 4.00
CA ALA A 62 -12.16 -5.08 2.94
C ALA A 62 -12.84 -5.66 1.69
N ASP A 63 -13.73 -6.63 1.83
CA ASP A 63 -14.48 -7.21 0.72
C ASP A 63 -15.32 -6.15 0.01
N SER A 64 -15.97 -5.24 0.74
CA SER A 64 -16.73 -4.13 0.17
C SER A 64 -15.86 -3.18 -0.68
N ILE A 65 -14.63 -2.93 -0.26
CA ILE A 65 -13.65 -2.14 -1.03
C ILE A 65 -13.21 -2.88 -2.30
N MET A 66 -12.98 -4.18 -2.19
CA MET A 66 -12.50 -5.02 -3.30
C MET A 66 -13.56 -5.27 -4.39
N LEU A 67 -14.83 -4.92 -4.18
CA LEU A 67 -15.85 -4.94 -5.24
C LEU A 67 -15.53 -3.97 -6.38
N ARG A 68 -14.78 -2.91 -6.13
CA ARG A 68 -14.28 -2.02 -7.18
C ARG A 68 -12.94 -2.48 -7.73
N LYS A 69 -12.59 -2.04 -8.94
CA LYS A 69 -11.26 -2.29 -9.48
C LYS A 69 -10.17 -1.73 -8.56
N PRO A 70 -9.00 -2.39 -8.46
CA PRO A 70 -7.87 -1.82 -7.75
C PRO A 70 -7.45 -0.49 -8.39
N ASP A 71 -7.03 0.46 -7.55
CA ASP A 71 -6.51 1.75 -8.02
C ASP A 71 -5.11 1.56 -8.63
N PHE A 72 -4.41 0.49 -8.23
CA PHE A 72 -3.08 0.17 -8.73
C PHE A 72 -2.80 -1.33 -8.64
N THR A 73 -2.11 -1.87 -9.63
CA THR A 73 -1.62 -3.26 -9.63
C THR A 73 -0.10 -3.24 -9.73
N ILE A 74 0.57 -3.98 -8.87
CA ILE A 74 2.03 -4.08 -8.83
C ILE A 74 2.45 -5.42 -9.44
N GLY A 75 3.43 -5.40 -10.35
CA GLY A 75 4.02 -6.60 -10.92
C GLY A 75 3.02 -7.52 -11.64
N GLY A 76 2.01 -6.93 -12.27
CA GLY A 76 0.98 -7.66 -13.02
C GLY A 76 0.07 -8.54 -12.15
N ASP A 77 0.62 -9.59 -11.58
CA ASP A 77 -0.08 -10.58 -10.75
C ASP A 77 0.40 -10.63 -9.29
N TYR A 78 1.31 -9.73 -8.90
CA TYR A 78 1.90 -9.76 -7.57
C TYR A 78 0.96 -9.19 -6.51
N MET A 79 0.49 -7.95 -6.67
CA MET A 79 -0.31 -7.27 -5.64
C MET A 79 -1.32 -6.29 -6.26
N GLN A 80 -2.54 -6.35 -5.76
CA GLN A 80 -3.59 -5.37 -6.01
C GLN A 80 -3.66 -4.38 -4.83
N ARG A 81 -3.84 -3.08 -5.15
CA ARG A 81 -3.86 -2.00 -4.15
C ARG A 81 -5.04 -1.08 -4.36
N TRP A 82 -5.77 -0.82 -3.29
CA TRP A 82 -6.83 0.19 -3.22
C TRP A 82 -6.41 1.32 -2.29
N PHE A 83 -6.54 2.55 -2.74
CA PHE A 83 -6.26 3.73 -1.94
C PHE A 83 -7.44 4.01 -1.02
N ILE A 84 -7.23 3.93 0.29
CA ILE A 84 -8.26 4.18 1.31
C ILE A 84 -8.36 5.68 1.57
N ILE A 85 -7.24 6.37 1.53
CA ILE A 85 -7.15 7.83 1.53
C ILE A 85 -6.45 8.30 0.26
N PRO A 86 -6.62 9.59 -0.14
CA PRO A 86 -5.84 10.16 -1.24
C PRO A 86 -4.34 10.04 -1.01
N ARG A 87 -3.61 9.68 -2.06
CA ARG A 87 -2.14 9.65 -1.97
C ARG A 87 -1.58 11.03 -1.67
N ASN A 88 -0.68 11.09 -0.70
CA ASN A 88 0.02 12.31 -0.31
C ASN A 88 1.45 12.00 0.18
N ASP A 89 2.23 13.05 0.43
CA ASP A 89 3.65 12.91 0.78
C ASP A 89 3.90 12.63 2.28
N ARG A 90 2.85 12.69 3.12
CA ARG A 90 2.96 12.53 4.58
C ARG A 90 2.62 11.13 5.04
N MET A 91 1.50 10.60 4.55
CA MET A 91 0.98 9.30 4.95
C MET A 91 0.08 8.73 3.85
N ASN A 92 0.16 7.44 3.64
CA ASN A 92 -0.78 6.76 2.76
C ASN A 92 -1.37 5.56 3.47
N LEU A 93 -2.63 5.25 3.16
CA LEU A 93 -3.35 4.09 3.66
C LEU A 93 -3.90 3.30 2.49
N TYR A 94 -3.51 2.05 2.42
CA TYR A 94 -3.84 1.15 1.32
C TYR A 94 -4.51 -0.12 1.85
N LEU A 95 -5.48 -0.63 1.13
CA LEU A 95 -5.85 -2.04 1.22
C LEU A 95 -5.03 -2.79 0.17
N HIS A 96 -4.31 -3.82 0.58
CA HIS A 96 -3.55 -4.71 -0.27
C HIS A 96 -4.20 -6.08 -0.35
N ARG A 97 -4.19 -6.66 -1.54
CA ARG A 97 -4.38 -8.08 -1.76
C ARG A 97 -3.14 -8.60 -2.44
N THR A 98 -2.30 -9.30 -1.70
CA THR A 98 -1.09 -9.94 -2.19
C THR A 98 -1.47 -11.29 -2.78
N LEU A 99 -1.12 -11.53 -4.04
CA LEU A 99 -1.58 -12.69 -4.82
C LEU A 99 -0.50 -13.76 -4.98
N ARG A 100 0.77 -13.41 -4.83
CA ARG A 100 1.90 -14.33 -4.82
C ARG A 100 2.96 -13.88 -3.82
N SER A 101 3.84 -14.80 -3.44
CA SER A 101 5.01 -14.49 -2.61
C SER A 101 5.95 -13.50 -3.28
N ASP A 102 6.74 -12.82 -2.48
CA ASP A 102 7.88 -12.04 -2.96
C ASP A 102 8.88 -12.94 -3.70
N ASP A 103 9.74 -12.34 -4.49
CA ASP A 103 10.91 -13.01 -5.00
C ASP A 103 11.78 -13.49 -3.82
N ASP A 104 12.64 -14.49 -4.05
CA ASP A 104 13.49 -15.05 -2.99
C ASP A 104 14.66 -14.14 -2.61
N VAL A 105 14.36 -12.85 -2.48
CA VAL A 105 15.29 -11.78 -2.11
C VAL A 105 14.58 -10.83 -1.15
N MET A 106 15.23 -10.53 -0.02
CA MET A 106 14.71 -9.55 0.93
C MET A 106 14.82 -8.14 0.37
N HIS A 107 13.88 -7.28 0.75
CA HIS A 107 13.86 -5.88 0.36
C HIS A 107 13.58 -4.97 1.57
N ASP A 108 13.94 -3.72 1.44
CA ASP A 108 13.63 -2.64 2.38
C ASP A 108 12.56 -1.69 1.81
N HIS A 109 12.26 -0.59 2.50
CA HIS A 109 11.17 0.31 2.13
C HIS A 109 11.64 1.77 2.09
N PRO A 110 10.96 2.64 1.31
CA PRO A 110 11.25 4.07 1.31
C PRO A 110 10.69 4.82 2.52
N TRP A 111 9.88 4.17 3.36
CA TRP A 111 9.17 4.74 4.50
C TRP A 111 9.01 3.73 5.64
N ASP A 112 8.88 4.26 6.86
CA ASP A 112 8.34 3.48 7.97
C ASP A 112 6.91 3.06 7.64
N ASN A 113 6.53 1.86 8.03
CA ASN A 113 5.21 1.34 7.69
C ASN A 113 4.60 0.50 8.82
N THR A 114 3.28 0.35 8.72
CA THR A 114 2.50 -0.50 9.60
C THR A 114 1.54 -1.33 8.77
N SER A 115 1.53 -2.64 8.99
CA SER A 115 0.58 -3.58 8.39
C SER A 115 -0.38 -4.10 9.44
N PHE A 116 -1.67 -4.18 9.10
CA PHE A 116 -2.66 -4.98 9.82
C PHE A 116 -3.11 -6.12 8.91
N VAL A 117 -2.89 -7.37 9.32
CA VAL A 117 -3.30 -8.55 8.56
C VAL A 117 -4.78 -8.80 8.77
N ILE A 118 -5.57 -8.74 7.69
CA ILE A 118 -7.03 -8.92 7.72
C ILE A 118 -7.36 -10.39 7.45
N ASP A 119 -6.71 -11.01 6.45
CA ASP A 119 -7.01 -12.38 6.04
C ASP A 119 -5.80 -13.05 5.38
N GLY A 120 -5.79 -14.40 5.36
CA GLY A 120 -4.79 -15.25 4.74
C GLY A 120 -3.54 -15.39 5.59
N GLY A 121 -2.79 -14.32 5.79
CA GLY A 121 -1.50 -14.36 6.47
C GLY A 121 -0.33 -14.71 5.55
N TYR A 122 0.87 -14.73 6.12
CA TYR A 122 2.12 -15.03 5.40
C TYR A 122 3.26 -15.37 6.37
N LEU A 123 4.29 -16.02 5.85
CA LEU A 123 5.58 -16.12 6.52
C LEU A 123 6.40 -14.89 6.16
N GLU A 124 6.85 -14.16 7.16
CA GLU A 124 7.77 -13.04 7.01
C GLU A 124 9.18 -13.51 7.33
N HIS A 125 10.04 -13.51 6.32
CA HIS A 125 11.46 -13.81 6.48
C HIS A 125 12.22 -12.52 6.71
N THR A 126 12.99 -12.47 7.79
CA THR A 126 13.86 -11.35 8.17
C THR A 126 15.26 -11.87 8.49
N PRO A 127 16.27 -11.01 8.64
CA PRO A 127 17.60 -11.45 9.11
C PRO A 127 17.57 -12.16 10.47
N GLU A 128 16.59 -11.86 11.34
CA GLU A 128 16.44 -12.44 12.66
C GLU A 128 15.72 -13.81 12.65
N GLY A 129 15.06 -14.16 11.54
CA GLY A 129 14.33 -15.42 11.40
C GLY A 129 13.04 -15.32 10.60
N THR A 130 12.27 -16.38 10.66
CA THR A 130 10.98 -16.48 9.97
C THR A 130 9.84 -16.38 10.99
N PHE A 131 8.90 -15.50 10.73
CA PHE A 131 7.75 -15.22 11.59
C PHE A 131 6.46 -15.45 10.81
N GLU A 132 5.57 -16.26 11.35
CA GLU A 132 4.22 -16.40 10.81
C GLU A 132 3.38 -15.19 11.22
N ARG A 133 2.83 -14.50 10.21
CA ARG A 133 1.93 -13.35 10.39
C ARG A 133 0.50 -13.78 10.11
N GLN A 134 -0.29 -13.72 11.16
CA GLN A 134 -1.68 -14.19 11.12
C GLN A 134 -2.67 -13.02 11.11
N PRO A 135 -3.91 -13.27 10.67
CA PRO A 135 -5.00 -12.32 10.80
C PRO A 135 -5.16 -11.77 12.22
N GLY A 136 -5.42 -10.46 12.33
CA GLY A 136 -5.52 -9.72 13.60
C GLY A 136 -4.21 -9.11 14.10
N GLN A 137 -3.06 -9.43 13.48
CA GLN A 137 -1.78 -8.87 13.92
C GLN A 137 -1.50 -7.51 13.28
N VAL A 138 -0.97 -6.59 14.10
CA VAL A 138 -0.39 -5.32 13.67
C VAL A 138 1.13 -5.44 13.69
N ILE A 139 1.78 -5.12 12.60
CA ILE A 139 3.23 -5.22 12.44
C ILE A 139 3.78 -3.84 12.03
N HIS A 140 4.70 -3.31 12.85
CA HIS A 140 5.40 -2.06 12.59
C HIS A 140 6.80 -2.34 12.03
N ARG A 141 7.21 -1.57 11.00
CA ARG A 141 8.54 -1.70 10.38
C ARG A 141 9.14 -0.33 10.13
N LYS A 142 10.43 -0.22 10.38
CA LYS A 142 11.24 0.91 9.94
C LYS A 142 11.51 0.82 8.44
N ALA A 143 11.79 1.95 7.81
CA ALA A 143 12.20 1.98 6.41
C ALA A 143 13.43 1.10 6.12
N THR A 144 14.28 0.87 7.13
CA THR A 144 15.50 0.08 7.06
C THR A 144 15.31 -1.41 7.35
N ASP A 145 14.16 -1.81 7.85
CA ASP A 145 13.89 -3.21 8.15
C ASP A 145 13.79 -3.99 6.84
N VAL A 146 14.48 -5.12 6.81
CA VAL A 146 14.67 -5.95 5.62
C VAL A 146 13.84 -7.20 5.77
N HIS A 147 13.00 -7.48 4.78
CA HIS A 147 12.15 -8.66 4.79
C HIS A 147 11.77 -9.16 3.39
N ARG A 148 11.18 -10.34 3.34
CA ARG A 148 10.35 -10.85 2.24
C ARG A 148 9.14 -11.60 2.76
N LEU A 149 8.08 -11.64 1.98
CA LEU A 149 6.84 -12.30 2.32
C LEU A 149 6.67 -13.58 1.49
N GLU A 150 6.33 -14.67 2.18
CA GLU A 150 5.98 -15.94 1.55
C GLU A 150 4.53 -16.27 1.93
N LEU A 151 3.65 -16.38 0.92
CA LEU A 151 2.25 -16.68 1.15
C LEU A 151 2.07 -18.13 1.65
N ILE A 152 1.28 -18.30 2.70
CA ILE A 152 0.95 -19.62 3.28
C ILE A 152 0.13 -20.40 2.25
N HIS A 153 0.64 -21.54 1.85
CA HIS A 153 0.05 -22.42 0.81
C HIS A 153 -0.24 -21.71 -0.53
N GLY A 154 0.42 -20.58 -0.81
CA GLY A 154 0.16 -19.79 -2.01
C GLY A 154 -1.20 -19.08 -2.03
N LEU A 155 -1.89 -19.04 -0.91
CA LEU A 155 -3.20 -18.35 -0.79
C LEU A 155 -3.00 -16.85 -0.64
N PRO A 156 -3.87 -16.01 -1.26
CA PRO A 156 -3.77 -14.57 -1.12
C PRO A 156 -3.84 -14.08 0.33
N SER A 157 -3.08 -13.03 0.64
CA SER A 157 -3.17 -12.31 1.92
C SER A 157 -3.78 -10.93 1.71
N ILE A 158 -4.64 -10.51 2.63
CA ILE A 158 -5.29 -9.19 2.64
C ILE A 158 -4.78 -8.43 3.86
N SER A 159 -4.31 -7.21 3.63
CA SER A 159 -3.81 -6.35 4.71
C SER A 159 -4.17 -4.88 4.49
N LEU A 160 -4.43 -4.18 5.59
CA LEU A 160 -4.41 -2.73 5.62
C LEU A 160 -2.97 -2.29 5.84
N PHE A 161 -2.48 -1.39 4.99
CA PHE A 161 -1.07 -1.00 4.95
C PHE A 161 -0.94 0.52 4.99
N MET A 162 -0.31 1.02 6.04
CA MET A 162 -0.04 2.43 6.24
C MET A 162 1.44 2.73 6.01
N THR A 163 1.73 3.82 5.32
CA THR A 163 3.10 4.33 5.15
C THR A 163 3.25 5.71 5.77
N GLY A 164 4.41 6.00 6.32
CA GLY A 164 4.86 7.35 6.62
C GLY A 164 5.36 8.11 5.39
N PRO A 165 6.00 9.27 5.60
CA PRO A 165 6.66 10.00 4.52
C PRO A 165 7.84 9.23 3.95
N LYS A 166 8.17 9.48 2.67
CA LYS A 166 9.38 8.91 2.07
C LYS A 166 10.61 9.53 2.73
N VAL A 167 11.48 8.67 3.27
CA VAL A 167 12.70 9.08 3.99
C VAL A 167 13.98 8.60 3.31
N ARG A 168 13.89 7.64 2.36
CA ARG A 168 15.04 7.08 1.64
C ARG A 168 14.64 6.47 0.29
N GLU A 169 15.62 6.09 -0.51
CA GLU A 169 15.43 5.13 -1.60
C GLU A 169 15.38 3.71 -1.03
N TRP A 170 14.78 2.78 -1.78
CA TRP A 170 14.60 1.41 -1.37
C TRP A 170 15.08 0.42 -2.43
N GLY A 171 15.29 -0.82 -2.04
CA GLY A 171 15.79 -1.84 -2.95
C GLY A 171 15.87 -3.23 -2.31
N PHE A 172 16.58 -4.08 -3.00
CA PHE A 172 16.70 -5.50 -2.71
C PHE A 172 18.10 -5.82 -2.19
N HIS A 173 18.16 -6.69 -1.18
CA HIS A 173 19.40 -7.13 -0.53
C HIS A 173 19.93 -8.39 -1.22
N CYS A 174 20.56 -8.20 -2.35
CA CYS A 174 21.14 -9.28 -3.16
C CYS A 174 22.46 -9.81 -2.58
N PRO A 175 22.90 -11.04 -2.94
CA PRO A 175 24.17 -11.61 -2.46
C PRO A 175 25.41 -10.75 -2.76
N LYS A 176 25.37 -9.96 -3.84
CA LYS A 176 26.47 -9.07 -4.24
C LYS A 176 26.33 -7.65 -3.69
N GLY A 177 25.30 -7.35 -2.92
CA GLY A 177 25.03 -6.05 -2.34
C GLY A 177 23.60 -5.54 -2.60
N TRP A 178 23.32 -4.34 -2.11
CA TRP A 178 22.02 -3.70 -2.29
C TRP A 178 21.83 -3.24 -3.74
N VAL A 179 20.66 -3.57 -4.32
CA VAL A 179 20.25 -3.21 -5.68
C VAL A 179 19.01 -2.32 -5.60
N HIS A 180 19.09 -1.13 -6.20
CA HIS A 180 17.96 -0.21 -6.24
C HIS A 180 16.75 -0.86 -6.93
N TRP A 181 15.54 -0.61 -6.42
CA TRP A 181 14.32 -1.25 -6.93
C TRP A 181 14.11 -1.09 -8.44
N LYS A 182 14.48 0.06 -9.03
CA LYS A 182 14.35 0.30 -10.48
C LYS A 182 15.25 -0.62 -11.29
N ASP A 183 16.46 -0.88 -10.81
CA ASP A 183 17.41 -1.74 -11.49
C ASP A 183 16.99 -3.21 -11.34
N PHE A 184 16.50 -3.58 -10.15
CA PHE A 184 16.02 -4.93 -9.87
C PHE A 184 14.76 -5.28 -10.68
N THR A 185 13.76 -4.37 -10.71
CA THR A 185 12.44 -4.63 -11.33
C THR A 185 12.32 -4.13 -12.77
N GLY A 186 13.33 -3.43 -13.32
CA GLY A 186 13.23 -2.74 -14.61
C GLY A 186 12.44 -1.43 -14.56
N GLY A 187 12.10 -0.95 -13.37
CA GLY A 187 11.45 0.35 -13.15
C GLY A 187 9.97 0.43 -13.53
N TYR A 188 9.35 -0.68 -13.93
CA TYR A 188 7.95 -0.68 -14.34
C TYR A 188 7.01 -0.89 -13.15
N HIS A 189 6.18 0.13 -12.89
CA HIS A 189 5.08 0.07 -11.91
C HIS A 189 3.69 -0.03 -12.54
N ASP A 190 3.62 -0.09 -13.86
CA ASP A 190 2.37 -0.01 -14.62
C ASP A 190 1.71 -1.37 -14.91
N GLY A 191 2.08 -2.39 -14.15
CA GLY A 191 1.54 -3.73 -14.30
C GLY A 191 2.17 -4.56 -15.42
N ARG A 192 3.22 -4.06 -16.07
CA ARG A 192 3.99 -4.87 -17.01
C ARG A 192 4.81 -5.90 -16.25
N SER A 193 4.87 -7.12 -16.81
CA SER A 193 5.60 -8.24 -16.23
C SER A 193 7.06 -8.33 -16.72
N GLU A 194 7.63 -7.25 -17.26
CA GLU A 194 9.02 -7.27 -17.68
C GLU A 194 9.91 -7.31 -16.43
N LYS A 195 10.66 -8.38 -16.30
CA LYS A 195 11.62 -8.56 -15.24
C LYS A 195 12.81 -7.66 -15.50
N GLY A 196 13.22 -6.91 -14.47
CA GLY A 196 14.51 -6.22 -14.46
C GLY A 196 15.68 -7.21 -14.30
N ALA A 197 16.86 -6.65 -14.02
CA ALA A 197 18.08 -7.46 -13.90
C ALA A 197 18.11 -8.39 -12.67
N GLY A 198 17.11 -8.27 -11.77
CA GLY A 198 17.10 -9.02 -10.52
C GLY A 198 18.36 -8.76 -9.69
N CYS A 199 18.96 -9.80 -9.13
CA CYS A 199 20.29 -9.73 -8.49
C CYS A 199 21.44 -9.93 -9.49
N GLY A 200 21.18 -9.81 -10.79
CA GLY A 200 22.14 -10.04 -11.87
C GLY A 200 22.02 -11.42 -12.53
N GLU A 201 20.90 -12.12 -12.32
CA GLU A 201 20.62 -13.40 -12.95
C GLU A 201 20.22 -13.26 -14.44
N TYR A 202 19.77 -12.04 -14.81
CA TYR A 202 19.25 -11.71 -16.15
C TYR A 202 20.12 -10.65 -16.87
N ALA A 203 21.36 -10.43 -16.42
CA ALA A 203 22.29 -9.51 -17.03
C ALA A 203 23.10 -10.17 -18.17
#